data_54b060e096564a8b3880a1839d167418
#
_entry.id   54b060e096564a8b3880a1839d167418
#
_cell.length_a   1.000
_cell.length_b   1.000
_cell.length_c   1.000
_cell.angle_alpha   90.00
_cell.angle_beta   90.00
_cell.angle_gamma   90.00
#
_symmetry.space_group_name_H-M   'P 1'
#
loop_
_entity.id
_entity.type
_entity.pdbx_description
1 polymer ?
#
loop_
_entity_poly.entity_id
_entity_poly.type
_entity_poly.pdbx_seq_one_letter_code
_entity_poly.pdbx_strand_id
1 'polypeptide(L)'
;VINMAHGELMMIGAYATYVVQGVFQKFFPGAFDWYLVAAVPLAFLTSALVGAVLERGVLRFLYGRPLETLLATWGISLVLMQLVRSLFGAQNVGVENPAWMSGGVQVLSNLTLPYNRLVIIGFAIAVLLAMGYLIGRTRLGLFVRGVTQNRPIASCMGVNTARIDTMAFALGSGIAGLAGCALSQVGNVGPDLGQSYIVDAFMVVVLGGVGQLAGTVYAALGLGILNKFLEGWAGAVLAKIAVLVFIIIFIQKRPQGIFAMKGRSAEA
;
A
#
# COMPACT_ATOMS: atom_id res chain seq x y z
N VAL A 1 15.34 -1.03 -2.87
CA VAL A 1 15.10 -0.84 -1.43
C VAL A 1 13.97 -1.76 -0.98
N ILE A 2 14.23 -2.57 0.03
CA ILE A 2 13.21 -3.42 0.67
C ILE A 2 12.64 -2.64 1.85
N ASN A 3 11.34 -2.37 1.83
CA ASN A 3 10.69 -1.58 2.85
C ASN A 3 9.71 -2.44 3.67
N MET A 4 10.14 -2.86 4.85
CA MET A 4 9.28 -3.62 5.77
C MET A 4 8.31 -2.71 6.54
N ALA A 5 8.51 -1.41 6.52
CA ALA A 5 7.61 -0.45 7.16
C ALA A 5 6.42 -0.04 6.28
N HIS A 6 6.31 -0.58 5.06
CA HIS A 6 5.21 -0.26 4.15
C HIS A 6 3.84 -0.55 4.78
N GLY A 7 3.72 -1.66 5.49
CA GLY A 7 2.49 -1.99 6.21
C GLY A 7 2.13 -0.98 7.30
N GLU A 8 3.11 -0.43 7.99
CA GLU A 8 2.90 0.60 9.01
C GLU A 8 2.47 1.93 8.41
N LEU A 9 2.87 2.21 7.18
CA LEU A 9 2.35 3.37 6.44
C LEU A 9 0.87 3.20 6.12
N MET A 10 0.43 1.98 5.81
CA MET A 10 -1.00 1.67 5.69
C MET A 10 -1.72 1.89 7.02
N MET A 11 -1.15 1.44 8.12
CA MET A 11 -1.68 1.67 9.47
C MET A 11 -1.83 3.16 9.77
N ILE A 12 -0.85 3.97 9.42
CA ILE A 12 -0.90 5.43 9.61
C ILE A 12 -2.06 6.03 8.82
N GLY A 13 -2.28 5.61 7.59
CA GLY A 13 -3.41 6.04 6.78
C GLY A 13 -4.75 5.65 7.39
N ALA A 14 -4.85 4.45 7.94
CA ALA A 14 -6.06 3.98 8.62
C ALA A 14 -6.35 4.80 9.89
N TYR A 15 -5.33 5.09 10.69
CA TYR A 15 -5.50 5.94 11.87
C TYR A 15 -5.81 7.40 11.52
N ALA A 16 -5.25 7.93 10.41
CA ALA A 16 -5.62 9.23 9.91
C ALA A 16 -7.12 9.30 9.58
N THR A 17 -7.65 8.26 8.96
CA THR A 17 -9.09 8.13 8.70
C THR A 17 -9.90 8.10 9.99
N TYR A 18 -9.43 7.37 10.99
CA TYR A 18 -10.07 7.33 12.31
C TYR A 18 -10.10 8.71 12.97
N VAL A 19 -9.00 9.45 12.93
CA VAL A 19 -8.92 10.80 13.49
C VAL A 19 -9.89 11.76 12.76
N VAL A 20 -9.94 11.68 11.43
CA VAL A 20 -10.87 12.52 10.64
C VAL A 20 -12.32 12.18 11.00
N GLN A 21 -12.66 10.92 11.13
CA GLN A 21 -13.97 10.50 11.58
C GLN A 21 -14.33 11.09 12.94
N GLY A 22 -13.40 11.00 13.90
CA GLY A 22 -13.60 11.58 15.24
C GLY A 22 -13.83 13.08 15.21
N VAL A 23 -13.07 13.80 14.38
CA VAL A 23 -13.25 15.26 14.21
C VAL A 23 -14.63 15.58 13.63
N PHE A 24 -15.07 14.86 12.61
CA PHE A 24 -16.39 15.06 12.02
C PHE A 24 -17.52 14.74 12.99
N GLN A 25 -17.39 13.69 13.79
CA GLN A 25 -18.39 13.37 14.82
C GLN A 25 -18.50 14.46 15.87
N LYS A 26 -17.38 15.06 16.25
CA LYS A 26 -17.33 16.06 17.33
C LYS A 26 -17.74 17.45 16.87
N PHE A 27 -17.27 17.88 15.70
CA PHE A 27 -17.44 19.26 15.22
C PHE A 27 -18.47 19.41 14.09
N PHE A 28 -18.66 18.38 13.29
CA PHE A 28 -19.53 18.42 12.11
C PHE A 28 -20.44 17.19 12.03
N PRO A 29 -21.31 16.96 13.03
CA PRO A 29 -22.13 15.76 13.01
C PRO A 29 -23.12 15.68 11.84
N GLY A 30 -23.55 16.84 11.30
CA GLY A 30 -24.42 16.88 10.13
C GLY A 30 -23.76 16.55 8.81
N ALA A 31 -22.43 16.60 8.74
CA ALA A 31 -21.64 16.29 7.56
C ALA A 31 -20.86 14.98 7.70
N PHE A 32 -21.23 14.13 8.66
CA PHE A 32 -20.51 12.91 8.99
C PHE A 32 -20.37 11.97 7.76
N ASP A 33 -21.40 11.89 6.93
CA ASP A 33 -21.38 11.02 5.75
C ASP A 33 -20.33 11.42 4.70
N TRP A 34 -19.76 12.63 4.83
CA TRP A 34 -18.76 13.16 3.93
C TRP A 34 -17.34 13.14 4.51
N TYR A 35 -17.15 12.56 5.71
CA TYR A 35 -15.82 12.53 6.34
C TYR A 35 -14.79 11.81 5.46
N LEU A 36 -15.22 10.82 4.70
CA LEU A 36 -14.33 10.02 3.87
C LEU A 36 -13.71 10.85 2.75
N VAL A 37 -14.44 11.83 2.22
CA VAL A 37 -13.93 12.76 1.20
C VAL A 37 -12.75 13.58 1.73
N ALA A 38 -12.79 13.97 3.00
CA ALA A 38 -11.66 14.64 3.67
C ALA A 38 -10.59 13.64 4.12
N ALA A 39 -10.99 12.44 4.52
CA ALA A 39 -10.07 11.40 5.01
C ALA A 39 -9.10 10.92 3.93
N VAL A 40 -9.55 10.77 2.71
CA VAL A 40 -8.72 10.27 1.59
C VAL A 40 -7.47 11.15 1.37
N PRO A 41 -7.60 12.49 1.14
CA PRO A 41 -6.43 13.34 0.99
C PRO A 41 -5.55 13.38 2.23
N LEU A 42 -6.14 13.41 3.43
CA LEU A 42 -5.39 13.48 4.67
C LEU A 42 -4.63 12.20 4.96
N ALA A 43 -5.20 11.04 4.67
CA ALA A 43 -4.49 9.77 4.78
C ALA A 43 -3.29 9.74 3.84
N PHE A 44 -3.47 10.16 2.60
CA PHE A 44 -2.38 10.25 1.63
C PHE A 44 -1.28 11.19 2.13
N LEU A 45 -1.62 12.41 2.54
CA LEU A 45 -0.65 13.40 2.97
C LEU A 45 0.10 12.97 4.23
N THR A 46 -0.59 12.40 5.20
CA THR A 46 0.03 11.94 6.45
C THR A 46 1.04 10.83 6.18
N SER A 47 0.65 9.83 5.42
CA SER A 47 1.54 8.72 5.08
C SER A 47 2.69 9.16 4.18
N ALA A 48 2.44 10.05 3.23
CA ALA A 48 3.47 10.60 2.37
C ALA A 48 4.49 11.41 3.16
N LEU A 49 4.04 12.21 4.13
CA LEU A 49 4.91 13.01 4.99
C LEU A 49 5.79 12.10 5.85
N VAL A 50 5.21 11.07 6.48
CA VAL A 50 5.97 10.10 7.27
C VAL A 50 6.99 9.38 6.40
N GLY A 51 6.59 8.95 5.21
CA GLY A 51 7.48 8.30 4.25
C GLY A 51 8.63 9.21 3.81
N ALA A 52 8.36 10.47 3.54
CA ALA A 52 9.39 11.45 3.17
C ALA A 52 10.39 11.67 4.30
N VAL A 53 9.92 11.76 5.54
CA VAL A 53 10.78 11.89 6.73
C VAL A 53 11.66 10.67 6.89
N LEU A 54 11.11 9.47 6.77
CA LEU A 54 11.86 8.22 6.87
C LEU A 54 12.91 8.10 5.78
N GLU A 55 12.56 8.45 4.55
CA GLU A 55 13.51 8.40 3.43
C GLU A 55 14.67 9.36 3.67
N ARG A 56 14.40 10.60 4.00
CA ARG A 56 15.45 11.60 4.22
C ARG A 56 16.29 11.33 5.46
N GLY A 57 15.68 10.80 6.50
CA GLY A 57 16.37 10.54 7.78
C GLY A 57 17.19 9.28 7.79
N VAL A 58 16.74 8.23 7.15
CA VAL A 58 17.31 6.89 7.29
C VAL A 58 17.65 6.25 5.95
N LEU A 59 16.66 6.16 5.05
CA LEU A 59 16.76 5.31 3.86
C LEU A 59 17.75 5.87 2.82
N ARG A 60 17.91 7.18 2.76
CA ARG A 60 18.84 7.80 1.81
C ARG A 60 20.29 7.34 1.98
N PHE A 61 20.65 6.92 3.19
CA PHE A 61 22.01 6.44 3.51
C PHE A 61 22.17 4.94 3.25
N LEU A 62 21.09 4.24 2.97
CA LEU A 62 21.05 2.78 2.87
C LEU A 62 20.77 2.26 1.44
N TYR A 63 20.70 3.15 0.46
CA TYR A 63 20.50 2.72 -0.92
C TYR A 63 21.67 1.87 -1.40
N GLY A 64 21.36 0.76 -2.07
CA GLY A 64 22.36 -0.20 -2.51
C GLY A 64 22.75 -1.24 -1.46
N ARG A 65 22.11 -1.22 -0.28
CA ARG A 65 22.37 -2.16 0.81
C ARG A 65 21.08 -2.87 1.22
N PRO A 66 20.66 -3.92 0.48
CA PRO A 66 19.33 -4.51 0.69
C PRO A 66 19.10 -5.08 2.08
N LEU A 67 20.09 -5.79 2.65
CA LEU A 67 19.94 -6.39 3.96
C LEU A 67 19.87 -5.35 5.09
N GLU A 68 20.68 -4.31 5.00
CA GLU A 68 20.67 -3.23 5.98
C GLU A 68 19.37 -2.44 5.90
N THR A 69 18.85 -2.21 4.71
CA THR A 69 17.56 -1.56 4.50
C THR A 69 16.42 -2.40 5.11
N LEU A 70 16.47 -3.71 4.92
CA LEU A 70 15.50 -4.63 5.49
C LEU A 70 15.47 -4.52 7.03
N LEU A 71 16.62 -4.58 7.68
CA LEU A 71 16.73 -4.49 9.13
C LEU A 71 16.32 -3.11 9.65
N ALA A 72 16.76 -2.05 8.98
CA ALA A 72 16.42 -0.68 9.38
C ALA A 72 14.91 -0.41 9.27
N THR A 73 14.28 -0.83 8.19
CA THR A 73 12.84 -0.63 8.01
C THR A 73 12.03 -1.49 8.96
N TRP A 74 12.50 -2.68 9.29
CA TRP A 74 11.86 -3.50 10.31
C TRP A 74 11.90 -2.85 11.68
N GLY A 75 13.05 -2.29 12.06
CA GLY A 75 13.18 -1.51 13.30
C GLY A 75 12.26 -0.29 13.32
N ILE A 76 12.17 0.44 12.22
CA ILE A 76 11.25 1.57 12.04
C ILE A 76 9.80 1.11 12.20
N SER A 77 9.47 -0.03 11.63
CA SER A 77 8.15 -0.65 11.76
C SER A 77 7.76 -0.84 13.23
N LEU A 78 8.66 -1.40 14.03
CA LEU A 78 8.45 -1.57 15.47
C LEU A 78 8.27 -0.24 16.20
N VAL A 79 9.05 0.77 15.85
CA VAL A 79 8.94 2.12 16.44
C VAL A 79 7.60 2.74 16.10
N LEU A 80 7.16 2.66 14.86
CA LEU A 80 5.87 3.21 14.42
C LEU A 80 4.70 2.51 15.12
N MET A 81 4.75 1.19 15.25
CA MET A 81 3.73 0.43 15.98
C MET A 81 3.64 0.87 17.44
N GLN A 82 4.78 1.01 18.10
CA GLN A 82 4.81 1.43 19.50
C GLN A 82 4.34 2.88 19.67
N LEU A 83 4.71 3.75 18.74
CA LEU A 83 4.22 5.15 18.73
C LEU A 83 2.69 5.21 18.65
N VAL A 84 2.12 4.43 17.75
CA VAL A 84 0.66 4.36 17.60
C VAL A 84 -0.01 3.80 18.85
N ARG A 85 0.57 2.75 19.45
CA ARG A 85 0.07 2.18 20.71
C ARG A 85 0.08 3.21 21.84
N SER A 86 1.11 4.04 21.89
CA SER A 86 1.21 5.10 22.90
C SER A 86 0.21 6.23 22.68
N LEU A 87 -0.10 6.56 21.42
CA LEU A 87 -1.01 7.66 21.08
C LEU A 87 -2.49 7.25 21.11
N PHE A 88 -2.83 6.07 20.57
CA PHE A 88 -4.21 5.65 20.37
C PHE A 88 -4.61 4.44 21.23
N GLY A 89 -3.68 3.82 21.91
CA GLY A 89 -3.91 2.62 22.70
C GLY A 89 -3.66 1.34 21.91
N ALA A 90 -3.61 0.21 22.64
CA ALA A 90 -3.29 -1.09 22.08
C ALA A 90 -4.51 -1.82 21.50
N GLN A 91 -5.71 -1.33 21.78
CA GLN A 91 -6.95 -1.96 21.32
C GLN A 91 -7.33 -1.50 19.92
N ASN A 92 -7.98 -2.39 19.17
CA ASN A 92 -8.50 -2.04 17.86
C ASN A 92 -9.66 -1.05 18.00
N VAL A 93 -9.70 -0.11 17.06
CA VAL A 93 -10.77 0.89 16.97
C VAL A 93 -11.53 0.68 15.67
N GLY A 94 -12.85 0.96 15.71
CA GLY A 94 -13.69 0.84 14.54
C GLY A 94 -13.88 2.18 13.85
N VAL A 95 -14.00 2.14 12.53
CA VAL A 95 -14.36 3.30 11.71
C VAL A 95 -15.73 2.99 11.09
N GLU A 96 -16.69 3.90 11.29
CA GLU A 96 -18.04 3.72 10.77
C GLU A 96 -18.08 4.07 9.27
N ASN A 97 -18.78 3.23 8.50
CA ASN A 97 -18.99 3.55 7.08
C ASN A 97 -19.98 4.72 6.95
N PRO A 98 -19.79 5.61 5.97
CA PRO A 98 -20.81 6.59 5.63
C PRO A 98 -22.12 5.93 5.22
N ALA A 99 -23.24 6.63 5.41
CA ALA A 99 -24.54 6.08 5.10
C ALA A 99 -24.69 5.67 3.62
N TRP A 100 -24.06 6.38 2.70
CA TRP A 100 -24.09 6.06 1.27
C TRP A 100 -23.27 4.81 0.90
N MET A 101 -22.40 4.34 1.79
CA MET A 101 -21.66 3.08 1.64
C MET A 101 -22.34 1.90 2.33
N SER A 102 -23.41 2.12 3.08
CA SER A 102 -24.13 1.06 3.75
C SER A 102 -25.13 0.38 2.78
N GLY A 103 -25.42 -0.89 3.03
CA GLY A 103 -26.30 -1.68 2.19
C GLY A 103 -25.56 -2.40 1.06
N GLY A 104 -26.28 -2.82 0.05
CA GLY A 104 -25.72 -3.54 -1.07
C GLY A 104 -26.67 -3.67 -2.26
N VAL A 105 -26.15 -4.09 -3.39
CA VAL A 105 -26.93 -4.40 -4.59
C VAL A 105 -27.14 -5.90 -4.65
N GLN A 106 -28.40 -6.32 -4.76
CA GLN A 106 -28.73 -7.73 -4.95
C GLN A 106 -28.64 -8.07 -6.44
N VAL A 107 -27.63 -8.88 -6.80
CA VAL A 107 -27.42 -9.31 -8.20
C VAL A 107 -28.15 -10.64 -8.44
N LEU A 108 -28.09 -11.54 -7.49
CA LEU A 108 -28.79 -12.83 -7.51
C LEU A 108 -29.57 -12.99 -6.23
N SER A 109 -30.53 -13.93 -6.19
CA SER A 109 -31.32 -14.19 -4.99
C SER A 109 -30.47 -14.52 -3.75
N ASN A 110 -29.29 -15.13 -3.95
CA ASN A 110 -28.35 -15.51 -2.90
C ASN A 110 -27.10 -14.63 -2.85
N LEU A 111 -26.98 -13.61 -3.69
CA LEU A 111 -25.78 -12.80 -3.81
C LEU A 111 -26.15 -11.32 -3.69
N THR A 112 -25.63 -10.70 -2.64
CA THR A 112 -25.70 -9.26 -2.44
C THR A 112 -24.30 -8.68 -2.45
N LEU A 113 -24.04 -7.68 -3.30
CA LEU A 113 -22.75 -7.01 -3.34
C LEU A 113 -22.78 -5.80 -2.41
N PRO A 114 -21.95 -5.78 -1.33
CA PRO A 114 -21.90 -4.64 -0.44
C PRO A 114 -21.40 -3.37 -1.11
N TYR A 115 -22.00 -2.24 -0.83
CA TYR A 115 -21.57 -0.96 -1.42
C TYR A 115 -20.16 -0.56 -1.00
N ASN A 116 -19.78 -0.81 0.25
CA ASN A 116 -18.43 -0.46 0.72
C ASN A 116 -17.34 -1.16 -0.11
N ARG A 117 -17.55 -2.43 -0.44
CA ARG A 117 -16.59 -3.18 -1.26
C ARG A 117 -16.57 -2.73 -2.71
N LEU A 118 -17.72 -2.39 -3.26
CA LEU A 118 -17.81 -1.84 -4.62
C LEU A 118 -17.11 -0.48 -4.72
N VAL A 119 -17.30 0.37 -3.72
CA VAL A 119 -16.62 1.68 -3.66
C VAL A 119 -15.11 1.50 -3.54
N ILE A 120 -14.63 0.53 -2.76
CA ILE A 120 -13.20 0.24 -2.63
C ILE A 120 -12.61 -0.22 -3.96
N ILE A 121 -13.31 -1.09 -4.70
CA ILE A 121 -12.87 -1.53 -6.02
C ILE A 121 -12.75 -0.33 -6.98
N GLY A 122 -13.76 0.53 -7.01
CA GLY A 122 -13.74 1.75 -7.83
C GLY A 122 -12.61 2.69 -7.43
N PHE A 123 -12.38 2.85 -6.14
CA PHE A 123 -11.28 3.65 -5.59
C PHE A 123 -9.92 3.08 -5.99
N ALA A 124 -9.75 1.76 -5.89
CA ALA A 124 -8.51 1.09 -6.30
C ALA A 124 -8.23 1.29 -7.79
N ILE A 125 -9.24 1.17 -8.63
CA ILE A 125 -9.12 1.43 -10.07
C ILE A 125 -8.74 2.89 -10.33
N ALA A 126 -9.35 3.84 -9.63
CA ALA A 126 -9.04 5.26 -9.76
C ALA A 126 -7.59 5.57 -9.37
N VAL A 127 -7.11 5.00 -8.26
CA VAL A 127 -5.71 5.15 -7.82
C VAL A 127 -4.76 4.55 -8.84
N LEU A 128 -5.08 3.38 -9.37
CA LEU A 128 -4.27 2.71 -10.39
C LEU A 128 -4.15 3.56 -11.66
N LEU A 129 -5.26 4.11 -12.14
CA LEU A 129 -5.25 4.98 -13.32
C LEU A 129 -4.47 6.26 -13.05
N ALA A 130 -4.61 6.85 -11.88
CA ALA A 130 -3.84 8.04 -11.49
C ALA A 130 -2.35 7.76 -11.46
N MET A 131 -1.95 6.60 -10.93
CA MET A 131 -0.54 6.20 -10.90
C MET A 131 0.01 5.91 -12.28
N GLY A 132 -0.76 5.23 -13.12
CA GLY A 132 -0.35 4.97 -14.50
C GLY A 132 -0.15 6.25 -15.28
N TYR A 133 -1.05 7.22 -15.12
CA TYR A 133 -0.91 8.54 -15.72
C TYR A 133 0.33 9.28 -15.18
N LEU A 134 0.50 9.28 -13.87
CA LEU A 134 1.63 9.98 -13.23
C LEU A 134 2.97 9.42 -13.69
N ILE A 135 3.13 8.11 -13.74
CA ILE A 135 4.37 7.45 -14.14
C ILE A 135 4.60 7.57 -15.65
N GLY A 136 3.53 7.46 -16.46
CA GLY A 136 3.64 7.41 -17.92
C GLY A 136 3.67 8.76 -18.62
N ARG A 137 3.09 9.81 -18.04
CA ARG A 137 2.81 11.06 -18.73
C ARG A 137 3.38 12.32 -18.09
N THR A 138 3.90 12.25 -16.87
CA THR A 138 4.42 13.41 -16.15
C THR A 138 5.94 13.44 -16.14
N ARG A 139 6.51 14.62 -15.86
CA ARG A 139 7.95 14.77 -15.67
C ARG A 139 8.47 13.98 -14.48
N LEU A 140 7.69 13.89 -13.39
CA LEU A 140 8.07 13.10 -12.23
C LEU A 140 8.25 11.64 -12.62
N GLY A 141 7.31 11.07 -13.37
CA GLY A 141 7.42 9.70 -13.87
C GLY A 141 8.65 9.48 -14.75
N LEU A 142 8.95 10.43 -15.63
CA LEU A 142 10.13 10.39 -16.49
C LEU A 142 11.41 10.37 -15.64
N PHE A 143 11.51 11.25 -14.65
CA PHE A 143 12.68 11.34 -13.79
C PHE A 143 12.86 10.10 -12.92
N VAL A 144 11.76 9.56 -12.37
CA VAL A 144 11.78 8.31 -11.59
C VAL A 144 12.30 7.15 -12.46
N ARG A 145 11.79 7.00 -13.66
CA ARG A 145 12.26 5.95 -14.59
C ARG A 145 13.73 6.12 -14.95
N GLY A 146 14.16 7.36 -15.19
CA GLY A 146 15.55 7.68 -15.50
C GLY A 146 16.51 7.36 -14.35
N VAL A 147 16.14 7.72 -13.13
CA VAL A 147 16.93 7.43 -11.93
C VAL A 147 16.97 5.93 -11.65
N THR A 148 15.87 5.23 -11.85
CA THR A 148 15.80 3.77 -11.66
C THR A 148 16.71 3.05 -12.67
N GLN A 149 16.73 3.51 -13.90
CA GLN A 149 17.51 2.87 -14.96
C GLN A 149 19.01 3.13 -14.82
N ASN A 150 19.41 4.37 -14.57
CA ASN A 150 20.82 4.73 -14.40
C ASN A 150 20.92 6.03 -13.58
N ARG A 151 21.19 5.90 -12.30
CA ARG A 151 21.29 7.03 -11.37
C ARG A 151 22.42 8.01 -11.71
N PRO A 152 23.68 7.55 -11.98
CA PRO A 152 24.77 8.48 -12.30
C PRO A 152 24.52 9.29 -13.58
N ILE A 153 24.00 8.68 -14.61
CA ILE A 153 23.69 9.36 -15.87
C ILE A 153 22.55 10.36 -15.68
N ALA A 154 21.49 10.00 -14.92
CA ALA A 154 20.41 10.91 -14.61
C ALA A 154 20.91 12.14 -13.85
N SER A 155 21.82 11.95 -12.91
CA SER A 155 22.45 13.04 -12.16
C SER A 155 23.26 13.96 -13.09
N CYS A 156 24.00 13.38 -14.04
CA CYS A 156 24.76 14.15 -15.05
C CYS A 156 23.87 14.96 -15.98
N MET A 157 22.63 14.51 -16.20
CA MET A 157 21.66 15.20 -17.04
C MET A 157 20.89 16.31 -16.31
N GLY A 158 21.28 16.65 -15.09
CA GLY A 158 20.67 17.72 -14.32
C GLY A 158 19.50 17.29 -13.41
N VAL A 159 19.24 15.99 -13.28
CA VAL A 159 18.20 15.48 -12.39
C VAL A 159 18.72 15.45 -10.96
N ASN A 160 18.00 16.07 -10.05
CA ASN A 160 18.29 15.97 -8.61
C ASN A 160 17.82 14.63 -8.08
N THR A 161 18.69 13.64 -8.06
CA THR A 161 18.35 12.26 -7.69
C THR A 161 17.84 12.14 -6.26
N ALA A 162 18.42 12.90 -5.32
CA ALA A 162 17.97 12.87 -3.92
C ALA A 162 16.53 13.34 -3.79
N ARG A 163 16.16 14.40 -4.49
CA ARG A 163 14.80 14.91 -4.48
C ARG A 163 13.81 13.94 -5.13
N ILE A 164 14.20 13.32 -6.23
CA ILE A 164 13.37 12.35 -6.93
C ILE A 164 13.16 11.10 -6.07
N ASP A 165 14.20 10.62 -5.39
CA ASP A 165 14.07 9.50 -4.45
C ASP A 165 13.06 9.80 -3.33
N THR A 166 13.15 11.00 -2.75
CA THR A 166 12.21 11.44 -1.69
C THR A 166 10.77 11.50 -2.22
N MET A 167 10.59 12.09 -3.40
CA MET A 167 9.26 12.22 -4.01
C MET A 167 8.66 10.85 -4.36
N ALA A 168 9.46 9.96 -4.92
CA ALA A 168 9.01 8.60 -5.26
C ALA A 168 8.61 7.81 -4.01
N PHE A 169 9.43 7.87 -2.97
CA PHE A 169 9.15 7.19 -1.71
C PHE A 169 7.92 7.78 -1.01
N ALA A 170 7.78 9.11 -1.00
CA ALA A 170 6.61 9.78 -0.44
C ALA A 170 5.33 9.39 -1.18
N LEU A 171 5.39 9.30 -2.52
CA LEU A 171 4.25 8.89 -3.33
C LEU A 171 3.83 7.46 -3.02
N GLY A 172 4.79 6.53 -2.95
CA GLY A 172 4.52 5.14 -2.57
C GLY A 172 3.93 5.03 -1.17
N SER A 173 4.46 5.80 -0.22
CA SER A 173 3.95 5.87 1.14
C SER A 173 2.53 6.44 1.20
N GLY A 174 2.24 7.45 0.40
CA GLY A 174 0.90 8.03 0.29
C GLY A 174 -0.12 7.03 -0.24
N ILE A 175 0.27 6.23 -1.23
CA ILE A 175 -0.58 5.16 -1.76
C ILE A 175 -0.84 4.10 -0.71
N ALA A 176 0.18 3.74 0.09
CA ALA A 176 -0.01 2.85 1.23
C ALA A 176 -1.03 3.42 2.22
N GLY A 177 -0.98 4.73 2.47
CA GLY A 177 -1.96 5.42 3.30
C GLY A 177 -3.37 5.35 2.73
N LEU A 178 -3.52 5.49 1.43
CA LEU A 178 -4.82 5.31 0.75
C LEU A 178 -5.35 3.88 0.91
N ALA A 179 -4.47 2.89 0.79
CA ALA A 179 -4.84 1.49 1.03
C ALA A 179 -5.30 1.29 2.47
N GLY A 180 -4.64 1.91 3.44
CA GLY A 180 -5.05 1.87 4.84
C GLY A 180 -6.41 2.52 5.06
N CYS A 181 -6.68 3.64 4.41
CA CYS A 181 -7.97 4.29 4.43
C CYS A 181 -9.08 3.37 3.91
N ALA A 182 -8.83 2.69 2.80
CA ALA A 182 -9.78 1.72 2.24
C ALA A 182 -10.00 0.53 3.18
N LEU A 183 -8.93 0.02 3.78
CA LEU A 183 -9.02 -1.10 4.73
C LEU A 183 -9.80 -0.73 5.99
N SER A 184 -9.74 0.52 6.43
CA SER A 184 -10.50 0.99 7.59
C SER A 184 -12.01 0.87 7.40
N GLN A 185 -12.48 0.90 6.16
CA GLN A 185 -13.90 0.77 5.83
C GLN A 185 -14.40 -0.68 5.83
N VAL A 186 -13.50 -1.65 5.81
CA VAL A 186 -13.82 -3.07 5.74
C VAL A 186 -13.60 -3.78 7.06
N GLY A 187 -12.63 -3.32 7.84
CA GLY A 187 -12.24 -3.95 9.08
C GLY A 187 -11.90 -2.94 10.18
N ASN A 188 -11.46 -3.45 11.31
CA ASN A 188 -11.03 -2.63 12.43
C ASN A 188 -9.62 -2.08 12.19
N VAL A 189 -9.38 -0.90 12.73
CA VAL A 189 -8.07 -0.25 12.72
C VAL A 189 -7.33 -0.59 14.02
N GLY A 190 -6.12 -1.12 13.89
CA GLY A 190 -5.31 -1.46 15.05
C GLY A 190 -3.83 -1.30 14.79
N PRO A 191 -3.01 -1.32 15.86
CA PRO A 191 -1.55 -1.21 15.69
C PRO A 191 -0.93 -2.33 14.87
N ASP A 192 -1.58 -3.49 14.81
CA ASP A 192 -1.09 -4.66 14.10
C ASP A 192 -1.57 -4.75 12.64
N LEU A 193 -2.32 -3.75 12.16
CA LEU A 193 -2.89 -3.74 10.82
C LEU A 193 -1.82 -3.90 9.75
N GLY A 194 -0.70 -3.18 9.90
CA GLY A 194 0.39 -3.23 8.93
C GLY A 194 1.03 -4.61 8.83
N GLN A 195 1.24 -5.28 9.95
CA GLN A 195 1.85 -6.61 9.95
C GLN A 195 0.95 -7.66 9.29
N SER A 196 -0.36 -7.48 9.35
CA SER A 196 -1.30 -8.39 8.71
C SER A 196 -1.22 -8.36 7.19
N TYR A 197 -0.81 -7.24 6.61
CA TYR A 197 -0.83 -7.03 5.16
C TYR A 197 0.54 -6.93 4.51
N ILE A 198 1.63 -6.78 5.28
CA ILE A 198 2.96 -6.61 4.70
C ILE A 198 3.41 -7.85 3.91
N VAL A 199 3.10 -9.04 4.43
CA VAL A 199 3.43 -10.30 3.75
C VAL A 199 2.67 -10.41 2.44
N ASP A 200 1.38 -10.07 2.44
CA ASP A 200 0.55 -10.09 1.24
C ASP A 200 1.06 -9.11 0.18
N ALA A 201 1.41 -7.90 0.59
CA ALA A 201 1.98 -6.90 -0.30
C ALA A 201 3.30 -7.36 -0.90
N PHE A 202 4.15 -7.98 -0.10
CA PHE A 202 5.44 -8.50 -0.53
C PHE A 202 5.25 -9.62 -1.56
N MET A 203 4.32 -10.54 -1.30
CA MET A 203 3.99 -11.63 -2.23
C MET A 203 3.49 -11.10 -3.57
N VAL A 204 2.65 -10.09 -3.55
CA VAL A 204 2.12 -9.46 -4.77
C VAL A 204 3.23 -8.88 -5.63
N VAL A 205 4.15 -8.13 -5.01
CA VAL A 205 5.25 -7.49 -5.73
C VAL A 205 6.21 -8.53 -6.32
N VAL A 206 6.54 -9.56 -5.56
CA VAL A 206 7.45 -10.61 -6.00
C VAL A 206 6.83 -11.43 -7.13
N LEU A 207 5.55 -11.79 -7.00
CA LEU A 207 4.85 -12.57 -8.03
C LEU A 207 4.69 -11.77 -9.33
N GLY A 208 4.36 -10.49 -9.23
CA GLY A 208 4.16 -9.62 -10.40
C GLY A 208 5.43 -9.19 -11.10
N GLY A 209 6.56 -9.31 -10.42
CA GLY A 209 7.85 -8.82 -10.90
C GLY A 209 8.15 -7.43 -10.34
N VAL A 210 9.30 -7.31 -9.70
CA VAL A 210 9.73 -6.04 -9.08
C VAL A 210 9.91 -4.97 -10.16
N GLY A 211 9.34 -3.80 -9.93
CA GLY A 211 9.43 -2.69 -10.87
C GLY A 211 8.40 -2.70 -11.99
N GLN A 212 7.49 -3.67 -12.04
CA GLN A 212 6.46 -3.78 -13.07
C GLN A 212 5.08 -3.47 -12.48
N LEU A 213 4.50 -2.33 -12.86
CA LEU A 213 3.18 -1.92 -12.38
C LEU A 213 2.08 -2.87 -12.87
N ALA A 214 2.09 -3.23 -14.15
CA ALA A 214 1.12 -4.16 -14.71
C ALA A 214 1.18 -5.54 -14.05
N GLY A 215 2.39 -6.04 -13.81
CA GLY A 215 2.59 -7.30 -13.09
C GLY A 215 2.05 -7.26 -11.68
N THR A 216 2.28 -6.16 -10.95
CA THR A 216 1.76 -5.96 -9.60
C THR A 216 0.23 -5.97 -9.60
N VAL A 217 -0.41 -5.31 -10.56
CA VAL A 217 -1.87 -5.28 -10.68
C VAL A 217 -2.44 -6.68 -10.92
N TYR A 218 -1.90 -7.41 -11.89
CA TYR A 218 -2.37 -8.77 -12.17
C TYR A 218 -2.14 -9.70 -11.00
N ALA A 219 -0.98 -9.61 -10.35
CA ALA A 219 -0.67 -10.42 -9.17
C ALA A 219 -1.61 -10.10 -8.00
N ALA A 220 -1.88 -8.83 -7.75
CA ALA A 220 -2.77 -8.40 -6.68
C ALA A 220 -4.19 -8.92 -6.88
N LEU A 221 -4.73 -8.78 -8.08
CA LEU A 221 -6.07 -9.28 -8.40
C LEU A 221 -6.12 -10.81 -8.32
N GLY A 222 -5.16 -11.49 -8.92
CA GLY A 222 -5.10 -12.95 -8.93
C GLY A 222 -4.96 -13.53 -7.52
N LEU A 223 -4.03 -13.01 -6.73
CA LEU A 223 -3.82 -13.49 -5.37
C LEU A 223 -4.98 -13.13 -4.44
N GLY A 224 -5.58 -11.95 -4.61
CA GLY A 224 -6.73 -11.55 -3.83
C GLY A 224 -7.93 -12.46 -4.06
N ILE A 225 -8.24 -12.76 -5.32
CA ILE A 225 -9.32 -13.67 -5.70
C ILE A 225 -9.03 -15.09 -5.19
N LEU A 226 -7.82 -15.59 -5.44
CA LEU A 226 -7.42 -16.93 -5.00
C LEU A 226 -7.49 -17.06 -3.48
N ASN A 227 -6.98 -16.06 -2.76
CA ASN A 227 -6.98 -16.06 -1.31
C ASN A 227 -8.41 -16.10 -0.76
N LYS A 228 -9.33 -15.33 -1.33
CA LYS A 228 -10.72 -15.31 -0.90
C LYS A 228 -11.43 -16.63 -1.14
N PHE A 229 -11.21 -17.27 -2.28
CA PHE A 229 -11.76 -18.60 -2.53
C PHE A 229 -11.22 -19.65 -1.56
N LEU A 230 -9.91 -19.61 -1.30
CA LEU A 230 -9.28 -20.55 -0.37
C LEU A 230 -9.73 -20.30 1.08
N GLU A 231 -9.92 -19.04 1.49
CA GLU A 231 -10.44 -18.70 2.81
C GLU A 231 -11.83 -19.28 3.03
N GLY A 232 -12.68 -19.21 2.02
CA GLY A 232 -14.02 -19.78 2.09
C GLY A 232 -14.06 -21.30 2.16
N TRP A 233 -12.99 -21.96 1.65
CA TRP A 233 -12.92 -23.43 1.59
C TRP A 233 -12.11 -24.04 2.72
N ALA A 234 -10.96 -23.47 3.06
CA ALA A 234 -9.99 -24.06 3.99
C ALA A 234 -9.69 -23.19 5.22
N GLY A 235 -10.29 -22.00 5.32
CA GLY A 235 -9.99 -21.03 6.37
C GLY A 235 -8.83 -20.09 6.03
N ALA A 236 -8.75 -18.97 6.77
CA ALA A 236 -7.83 -17.89 6.46
C ALA A 236 -6.35 -18.28 6.59
N VAL A 237 -6.00 -19.04 7.63
CA VAL A 237 -4.60 -19.42 7.89
C VAL A 237 -4.09 -20.40 6.84
N LEU A 238 -4.87 -21.43 6.55
CA LEU A 238 -4.52 -22.43 5.54
C LEU A 238 -4.47 -21.83 4.14
N ALA A 239 -5.35 -20.86 3.84
CA ALA A 239 -5.34 -20.15 2.58
C ALA A 239 -4.03 -19.38 2.37
N LYS A 240 -3.56 -18.66 3.38
CA LYS A 240 -2.28 -17.92 3.31
C LYS A 240 -1.09 -18.85 3.14
N ILE A 241 -1.07 -19.97 3.84
CA ILE A 241 -0.01 -20.98 3.71
C ILE A 241 -0.01 -21.55 2.29
N ALA A 242 -1.18 -21.90 1.75
CA ALA A 242 -1.28 -22.45 0.40
C ALA A 242 -0.81 -21.46 -0.67
N VAL A 243 -1.20 -20.20 -0.55
CA VAL A 243 -0.78 -19.13 -1.46
C VAL A 243 0.73 -18.92 -1.37
N LEU A 244 1.28 -18.89 -0.16
CA LEU A 244 2.73 -18.74 0.04
C LEU A 244 3.53 -19.88 -0.60
N VAL A 245 3.09 -21.13 -0.42
CA VAL A 245 3.71 -22.30 -1.04
C VAL A 245 3.64 -22.20 -2.57
N PHE A 246 2.50 -21.80 -3.10
CA PHE A 246 2.33 -21.60 -4.54
C PHE A 246 3.33 -20.58 -5.10
N ILE A 247 3.52 -19.47 -4.40
CA ILE A 247 4.44 -18.41 -4.81
C ILE A 247 5.89 -18.88 -4.73
N ILE A 248 6.25 -19.61 -3.69
CA ILE A 248 7.60 -20.17 -3.56
C ILE A 248 7.92 -21.09 -4.74
N ILE A 249 7.00 -21.98 -5.11
CA ILE A 249 7.16 -22.87 -6.26
C ILE A 249 7.26 -22.05 -7.56
N PHE A 250 6.42 -21.04 -7.72
CA PHE A 250 6.42 -20.19 -8.90
C PHE A 250 7.76 -19.44 -9.06
N ILE A 251 8.31 -18.90 -7.97
CA ILE A 251 9.57 -18.14 -7.98
C ILE A 251 10.74 -19.07 -8.32
N GLN A 252 10.73 -20.33 -7.87
CA GLN A 252 11.77 -21.29 -8.24
C GLN A 252 11.81 -21.54 -9.75
N LYS A 253 10.66 -21.50 -10.42
CA LYS A 253 10.58 -21.66 -11.88
C LYS A 253 10.81 -20.36 -12.64
N ARG A 254 10.32 -19.23 -12.09
CA ARG A 254 10.44 -17.89 -12.68
C ARG A 254 10.83 -16.87 -11.62
N PRO A 255 12.14 -16.74 -11.35
CA PRO A 255 12.61 -15.80 -10.30
C PRO A 255 12.24 -14.33 -10.56
N GLN A 256 11.98 -13.98 -11.82
CA GLN A 256 11.66 -12.60 -12.21
C GLN A 256 10.17 -12.27 -12.08
N GLY A 257 9.33 -13.23 -11.68
CA GLY A 257 7.89 -13.05 -11.57
C GLY A 257 7.16 -13.26 -12.90
N ILE A 258 5.90 -12.81 -12.97
CA ILE A 258 5.05 -12.94 -14.17
C ILE A 258 5.61 -12.10 -15.32
N PHE A 259 6.04 -10.87 -15.01
CA PHE A 259 6.61 -9.94 -15.98
C PHE A 259 8.08 -9.71 -15.64
N ALA A 260 8.96 -10.12 -16.56
CA ALA A 260 10.38 -9.85 -16.42
C ALA A 260 10.70 -8.38 -16.68
N MET A 261 11.60 -7.80 -15.89
CA MET A 261 12.14 -6.46 -16.18
C MET A 261 12.98 -6.51 -17.44
N LYS A 262 12.76 -5.55 -18.34
CA LYS A 262 13.54 -5.37 -19.56
C LYS A 262 14.59 -4.28 -19.33
N GLY A 263 15.84 -4.55 -19.70
CA GLY A 263 16.94 -3.59 -19.60
C GLY A 263 18.11 -4.13 -18.77
N ARG A 264 19.13 -3.29 -18.55
CA ARG A 264 20.36 -3.68 -17.83
C ARG A 264 20.11 -4.10 -16.38
N SER A 265 19.08 -3.56 -15.75
CA SER A 265 18.71 -3.93 -14.37
C SER A 265 18.12 -5.33 -14.26
N ALA A 266 17.74 -5.96 -15.36
CA ALA A 266 17.18 -7.33 -15.35
C ALA A 266 18.26 -8.41 -15.20
N GLU A 267 19.52 -8.06 -15.39
CA GLU A 267 20.65 -8.99 -15.36
C GLU A 267 21.49 -8.89 -14.07
N ALA A 268 21.13 -7.97 -13.17
CA ALA A 268 21.89 -7.73 -11.94
C ALA A 268 21.45 -8.60 -10.76
#